data_507111f3fc10d17f24c7c83a5be194b6
#
_entry.id   507111f3fc10d17f24c7c83a5be194b6
#
_cell.length_a   1.000
_cell.length_b   1.000
_cell.length_c   1.000
_cell.angle_alpha   90.00
_cell.angle_beta   90.00
_cell.angle_gamma   90.00
#
_symmetry.space_group_name_H-M   'P 1'
#
loop_
_entity.id
_entity.type
_entity.pdbx_description
1 polymer ?
#
loop_
_entity_poly.entity_id
_entity_poly.type
_entity_poly.pdbx_seq_one_letter_code
_entity_poly.pdbx_strand_id
1 'polypeptide(L)'
;MRNYEIMYILKADLDDAAREAAMQDLQKLLEDNGAEVKSTDVKLGLRELAYPINDETKGFYVVLKVSANDEALYQFNRKVKINANVLRHLVTVDQE
;
A
#
# COMPACT_ATOMS: atom_id res chain seq x y z
N MET A 1 13.39 -11.77 -9.65
CA MET A 1 12.56 -10.80 -8.88
C MET A 1 13.40 -10.09 -7.84
N ARG A 2 13.04 -8.85 -7.53
CA ARG A 2 13.71 -8.11 -6.49
C ARG A 2 12.81 -7.97 -5.28
N ASN A 3 13.41 -7.73 -4.13
CA ASN A 3 12.68 -7.46 -2.90
C ASN A 3 12.43 -5.97 -2.78
N TYR A 4 11.19 -5.61 -2.48
CA TYR A 4 10.76 -4.22 -2.31
C TYR A 4 10.01 -4.05 -1.01
N GLU A 5 10.05 -2.83 -0.51
CA GLU A 5 9.19 -2.41 0.59
C GLU A 5 8.21 -1.38 0.02
N ILE A 6 6.93 -1.66 0.18
CA ILE A 6 5.86 -0.78 -0.31
C ILE A 6 5.13 -0.21 0.90
N MET A 7 5.15 1.11 1.03
CA MET A 7 4.35 1.79 2.05
C MET A 7 3.22 2.53 1.34
N TYR A 8 2.00 2.36 1.83
CA TYR A 8 0.88 3.15 1.34
C TYR A 8 0.03 3.63 2.50
N ILE A 9 -0.68 4.73 2.26
CA ILE A 9 -1.49 5.39 3.28
C ILE A 9 -2.93 5.38 2.79
N LEU A 10 -3.82 4.77 3.58
CA LEU A 10 -5.25 4.75 3.30
C LEU A 10 -5.94 5.88 4.05
N LYS A 11 -7.12 6.28 3.57
CA LYS A 11 -7.94 7.26 4.26
C LYS A 11 -8.27 6.79 5.68
N ALA A 12 -8.24 7.72 6.62
CA ALA A 12 -8.48 7.41 8.03
C ALA A 12 -9.95 7.10 8.33
N ASP A 13 -10.87 7.60 7.51
CA ASP A 13 -12.31 7.48 7.75
C ASP A 13 -12.92 6.18 7.23
N LEU A 14 -12.12 5.29 6.67
CA LEU A 14 -12.60 3.97 6.27
C LEU A 14 -12.93 3.13 7.50
N ASP A 15 -14.04 2.41 7.46
CA ASP A 15 -14.32 1.44 8.51
C ASP A 15 -13.41 0.22 8.36
N ASP A 16 -13.44 -0.66 9.36
CA ASP A 16 -12.54 -1.82 9.36
C ASP A 16 -12.75 -2.72 8.15
N ALA A 17 -13.99 -2.93 7.75
CA ALA A 17 -14.30 -3.79 6.60
C ALA A 17 -13.80 -3.19 5.29
N ALA A 18 -14.01 -1.89 5.09
CA ALA A 18 -13.57 -1.19 3.88
C ALA A 18 -12.03 -1.13 3.81
N ARG A 19 -11.38 -0.90 4.94
CA ARG A 19 -9.92 -0.87 5.02
C ARG A 19 -9.34 -2.23 4.71
N GLU A 20 -9.88 -3.28 5.30
CA GLU A 20 -9.41 -4.65 5.05
C GLU A 20 -9.59 -5.02 3.58
N ALA A 21 -10.74 -4.68 2.98
CA ALA A 21 -10.99 -4.95 1.57
C ALA A 21 -9.98 -4.23 0.67
N ALA A 22 -9.66 -2.97 0.97
CA ALA A 22 -8.67 -2.21 0.21
C ALA A 22 -7.29 -2.85 0.28
N MET A 23 -6.88 -3.29 1.48
CA MET A 23 -5.60 -3.96 1.67
C MET A 23 -5.54 -5.27 0.90
N GLN A 24 -6.59 -6.07 0.97
CA GLN A 24 -6.65 -7.36 0.27
C GLN A 24 -6.65 -7.18 -1.25
N ASP A 25 -7.35 -6.19 -1.76
CA ASP A 25 -7.39 -5.92 -3.20
C ASP A 25 -5.99 -5.58 -3.75
N LEU A 26 -5.24 -4.76 -3.03
CA LEU A 26 -3.88 -4.39 -3.45
C LEU A 26 -2.93 -5.58 -3.35
N GLN A 27 -3.05 -6.37 -2.29
CA GLN A 27 -2.23 -7.56 -2.12
C GLN A 27 -2.52 -8.58 -3.20
N LYS A 28 -3.79 -8.82 -3.48
CA LYS A 28 -4.21 -9.75 -4.54
C LYS A 28 -3.72 -9.31 -5.91
N LEU A 29 -3.77 -8.01 -6.17
CA LEU A 29 -3.26 -7.48 -7.44
C LEU A 29 -1.78 -7.83 -7.63
N LEU A 30 -0.98 -7.67 -6.59
CA LEU A 30 0.43 -8.03 -6.64
C LEU A 30 0.60 -9.53 -6.89
N GLU A 31 -0.13 -10.36 -6.17
CA GLU A 31 -0.05 -11.82 -6.30
C GLU A 31 -0.51 -12.29 -7.68
N ASP A 32 -1.57 -11.70 -8.21
CA ASP A 32 -2.10 -12.04 -9.54
C ASP A 32 -1.10 -11.72 -10.65
N ASN A 33 -0.20 -10.78 -10.41
CA ASN A 33 0.85 -10.41 -11.36
C ASN A 33 2.20 -11.06 -11.05
N GLY A 34 2.20 -12.09 -10.23
CA GLY A 34 3.38 -12.91 -9.99
C GLY A 34 4.25 -12.47 -8.82
N ALA A 35 3.85 -11.47 -8.07
CA ALA A 35 4.58 -11.05 -6.89
C ALA A 35 4.27 -11.96 -5.71
N GLU A 36 5.23 -12.04 -4.78
CA GLU A 36 5.04 -12.74 -3.52
C GLU A 36 5.04 -11.72 -2.39
N VAL A 37 3.93 -11.64 -1.65
CA VAL A 37 3.83 -10.76 -0.50
C VAL A 37 4.36 -11.51 0.72
N LYS A 38 5.52 -11.08 1.21
CA LYS A 38 6.20 -11.76 2.31
C LYS A 38 5.65 -11.38 3.67
N SER A 39 5.29 -10.12 3.84
CA SER A 39 4.72 -9.66 5.11
C SER A 39 3.89 -8.40 4.90
N THR A 40 2.91 -8.23 5.80
CA THR A 40 2.07 -7.04 5.86
C THR A 40 2.19 -6.48 7.26
N ASP A 41 2.64 -5.24 7.38
CA ASP A 41 2.87 -4.59 8.67
C ASP A 41 1.93 -3.40 8.80
N VAL A 42 1.11 -3.41 9.84
CA VAL A 42 0.19 -2.33 10.16
C VAL A 42 0.49 -1.69 11.51
N LYS A 43 1.71 -1.88 12.01
CA LYS A 43 2.12 -1.38 13.32
C LYS A 43 2.05 0.14 13.43
N LEU A 44 2.32 0.85 12.33
CA LEU A 44 2.19 2.30 12.32
C LEU A 44 0.73 2.73 12.47
N GLY A 45 -0.17 1.99 11.81
CA GLY A 45 -1.60 2.19 11.95
C GLY A 45 -2.06 3.60 11.62
N LEU A 46 -3.04 4.09 12.39
CA LEU A 46 -3.60 5.41 12.21
C LEU A 46 -2.67 6.47 12.79
N ARG A 47 -2.25 7.42 11.95
CA ARG A 47 -1.32 8.49 12.36
C ARG A 47 -1.70 9.81 11.72
N GLU A 48 -1.30 10.90 12.38
CA GLU A 48 -1.41 12.21 11.79
C GLU A 48 -0.38 12.36 10.68
N LEU A 49 -0.80 12.98 9.58
CA LEU A 49 0.10 13.28 8.47
C LEU A 49 0.91 14.53 8.81
N ALA A 50 2.16 14.58 8.32
CA ALA A 50 3.03 15.75 8.52
C ALA A 50 2.42 17.00 7.90
N TYR A 51 1.65 16.82 6.82
CA TYR A 51 0.90 17.87 6.15
C TYR A 51 -0.36 17.25 5.55
N PRO A 52 -1.43 18.03 5.35
CA PRO A 52 -2.66 17.48 4.79
C PRO A 52 -2.47 16.97 3.36
N ILE A 53 -3.08 15.82 3.06
CA ILE A 53 -3.11 15.25 1.70
C ILE A 53 -4.58 15.14 1.31
N ASN A 54 -4.99 15.80 0.22
CA ASN A 54 -6.39 15.84 -0.22
C ASN A 54 -7.35 16.22 0.92
N ASP A 55 -6.98 17.23 1.71
CA ASP A 55 -7.72 17.71 2.88
C ASP A 55 -7.82 16.70 4.03
N GLU A 56 -7.11 15.57 3.94
CA GLU A 56 -7.03 14.60 5.02
C GLU A 56 -5.85 14.93 5.93
N THR A 57 -6.09 14.95 7.24
CA THR A 57 -5.04 15.23 8.24
C THR A 57 -4.49 13.97 8.88
N LYS A 58 -5.17 12.84 8.71
CA LYS A 58 -4.76 11.54 9.26
C LYS A 58 -4.79 10.48 8.16
N GLY A 59 -4.02 9.44 8.34
CA GLY A 59 -4.00 8.31 7.42
C GLY A 59 -3.66 7.02 8.14
N PHE A 60 -4.04 5.91 7.52
CA PHE A 60 -3.72 4.58 8.02
C PHE A 60 -2.55 4.03 7.22
N TYR A 61 -1.44 3.77 7.88
CA TYR A 61 -0.18 3.35 7.24
C TYR A 61 -0.10 1.83 7.16
N VAL A 62 0.24 1.35 5.97
CA VAL A 62 0.45 -0.08 5.72
C VAL A 62 1.81 -0.24 5.04
N VAL A 63 2.60 -1.19 5.51
CA VAL A 63 3.91 -1.52 4.92
C VAL A 63 3.89 -2.97 4.47
N LEU A 64 4.18 -3.19 3.19
CA LEU A 64 4.30 -4.53 2.62
C LEU A 64 5.75 -4.82 2.28
N LYS A 65 6.20 -6.03 2.57
CA LYS A 65 7.47 -6.54 2.03
C LYS A 65 7.14 -7.57 0.97
N VAL A 66 7.61 -7.33 -0.23
CA VAL A 66 7.24 -8.16 -1.39
C VAL A 66 8.46 -8.52 -2.22
N SER A 67 8.37 -9.65 -2.91
CA SER A 67 9.26 -9.99 -4.00
C SER A 67 8.47 -9.85 -5.29
N ALA A 68 8.93 -9.00 -6.20
CA ALA A 68 8.15 -8.63 -7.37
C ALA A 68 9.03 -8.35 -8.58
N ASN A 69 8.42 -8.46 -9.75
CA ASN A 69 9.04 -8.02 -11.01
C ASN A 69 8.49 -6.65 -11.40
N ASP A 70 9.00 -6.10 -12.50
CA ASP A 70 8.61 -4.77 -12.96
C ASP A 70 7.12 -4.70 -13.34
N GLU A 71 6.60 -5.77 -13.92
CA GLU A 71 5.20 -5.80 -14.32
C GLU A 71 4.25 -5.71 -13.11
N ALA A 72 4.55 -6.45 -12.05
CA ALA A 72 3.73 -6.41 -10.84
C ALA A 72 3.74 -5.00 -10.23
N LEU A 73 4.90 -4.36 -10.17
CA LEU A 73 5.01 -3.00 -9.65
C LEU A 73 4.28 -1.99 -10.52
N TYR A 74 4.37 -2.14 -11.83
CA TYR A 74 3.67 -1.27 -12.77
C TYR A 74 2.15 -1.33 -12.56
N GLN A 75 1.60 -2.54 -12.46
CA GLN A 75 0.17 -2.71 -12.21
C GLN A 75 -0.24 -2.17 -10.85
N PHE A 76 0.59 -2.37 -9.84
CA PHE A 76 0.33 -1.82 -8.51
C PHE A 76 0.29 -0.29 -8.55
N ASN A 77 1.28 0.33 -9.18
CA ASN A 77 1.33 1.80 -9.28
C ASN A 77 0.12 2.36 -10.01
N ARG A 78 -0.33 1.71 -11.08
CA ARG A 78 -1.54 2.12 -11.79
C ARG A 78 -2.76 2.07 -10.90
N LYS A 79 -2.92 0.96 -10.17
CA LYS A 79 -4.10 0.73 -9.32
C LYS A 79 -4.18 1.75 -8.19
N VAL A 80 -3.07 2.02 -7.52
CA VAL A 80 -3.09 2.95 -6.39
C VAL A 80 -3.34 4.38 -6.84
N LYS A 81 -2.90 4.76 -8.04
CA LYS A 81 -3.13 6.12 -8.56
C LYS A 81 -4.60 6.42 -8.80
N ILE A 82 -5.38 5.41 -9.17
CA ILE A 82 -6.81 5.59 -9.44
C ILE A 82 -7.69 5.20 -8.27
N ASN A 83 -7.11 4.70 -7.18
CA ASN A 83 -7.86 4.28 -6.01
C ASN A 83 -8.05 5.47 -5.07
N ALA A 84 -9.29 5.95 -4.96
CA ALA A 84 -9.61 7.13 -4.15
C ALA A 84 -9.32 6.92 -2.65
N ASN A 85 -9.24 5.69 -2.19
CA ASN A 85 -8.97 5.37 -0.78
C ASN A 85 -7.49 5.41 -0.43
N VAL A 86 -6.60 5.44 -1.42
CA VAL A 86 -5.15 5.52 -1.21
C VAL A 86 -4.71 6.98 -1.33
N LEU A 87 -4.22 7.54 -0.24
CA LEU A 87 -3.76 8.93 -0.23
C LEU A 87 -2.38 9.08 -0.84
N ARG A 88 -1.50 8.13 -0.55
CA ARG A 88 -0.12 8.18 -1.01
C ARG A 88 0.51 6.79 -0.96
N HIS A 89 1.51 6.57 -1.80
CA HIS A 89 2.28 5.32 -1.76
C HIS A 89 3.76 5.59 -2.08
N LEU A 90 4.61 4.70 -1.61
CA LEU A 90 6.05 4.76 -1.83
C LEU A 90 6.58 3.35 -1.99
N VAL A 91 7.36 3.11 -3.05
CA VAL A 91 8.00 1.82 -3.29
C VAL A 91 9.52 2.02 -3.21
N THR A 92 10.16 1.26 -2.34
CA THR A 92 11.61 1.31 -2.19
C THR A 92 12.19 -0.10 -2.33
N VAL A 93 13.45 -0.17 -2.76
CA VAL A 93 14.17 -1.44 -2.84
C VAL A 93 14.54 -1.87 -1.42
N ASP A 94 14.20 -3.11 -1.09
CA ASP A 94 14.58 -3.70 0.20
C ASP A 94 15.98 -4.30 0.04
N GLN A 95 16.93 -3.79 0.79
CA GLN A 95 18.34 -4.13 0.66
C GLN A 95 18.80 -5.16 1.69
N GLU A 96 18.04 -6.16 1.93
CA GLU A 96 18.51 -7.24 2.80
C GLU A 96 19.60 -8.06 2.14
#